data_b2c89e9975ee026707dbd140fba49bd8
#
_entry.id   b2c89e9975ee026707dbd140fba49bd8
#
_cell.length_a   1.000
_cell.length_b   1.000
_cell.length_c   1.000
_cell.angle_alpha   90.00
_cell.angle_beta   90.00
_cell.angle_gamma   90.00
#
_symmetry.space_group_name_H-M   'P 1'
#
loop_
_entity.id
_entity.type
_entity.pdbx_description
1 polymer ?
#
loop_
_entity_poly.entity_id
_entity_poly.type
_entity_poly.pdbx_seq_one_letter_code
_entity_poly.pdbx_strand_id
1 'polypeptide(L)'
;MASFKNNGKLKLLIIVGTRPEIIRLAAVINKCREYFDCLLAHTGQNYDYNLNGVFFKDLKLADPDVYMEAVGNDLGETMGNIIAKSYQLMVEVKPDAVLVLGDTNSCLSVIGAKRLHIPIFHMEAGNRCKDECLPEETNRRIVDIISDVNMAYSEHARRYLADTGLPKERTYVTGSPMAEVLHNNLAEIEASDIHKRLGLEKGKYILLSAHREENIDTEKNFLSLFNAINKMAEKYDMPILYSCHPRSRKRIQDSGFKLDARVIQHEPLGFHDYNCLQMNAFCVVSDSGTLPEESSFFTSVGHPFPAVCIRTSTERPEALDKGCFVLSGIDTVGLLQSVDVAVSLIRDGLPGIPVPDYVDENVSTKVVRIIQSYVGVVNKMVWRKF
;
A
#
# COMPACT_ATOMS: atom_id res chain seq x y z
N MET A 1 9.09 -28.81 2.52
CA MET A 1 9.75 -27.61 1.99
C MET A 1 9.05 -27.20 0.71
N ALA A 2 8.77 -25.91 0.54
CA ALA A 2 8.19 -25.43 -0.71
C ALA A 2 9.21 -25.52 -1.85
N SER A 3 8.76 -25.91 -3.03
CA SER A 3 9.62 -26.05 -4.22
C SER A 3 8.83 -25.68 -5.46
N PHE A 4 9.53 -25.19 -6.48
CA PHE A 4 8.95 -24.99 -7.81
C PHE A 4 8.48 -26.31 -8.43
N LYS A 5 7.42 -26.25 -9.20
CA LYS A 5 6.85 -27.43 -9.89
C LYS A 5 7.74 -27.95 -11.03
N ASN A 6 8.70 -27.14 -11.48
CA ASN A 6 9.59 -27.44 -12.60
C ASN A 6 8.83 -27.79 -13.90
N ASN A 7 7.78 -27.01 -14.19
CA ASN A 7 6.86 -27.22 -15.31
C ASN A 7 7.32 -26.58 -16.63
N GLY A 8 8.58 -26.19 -16.75
CA GLY A 8 9.16 -25.53 -17.91
C GLY A 8 8.91 -24.03 -18.01
N LYS A 9 8.15 -23.45 -17.06
CA LYS A 9 7.93 -22.00 -16.96
C LYS A 9 9.06 -21.34 -16.14
N LEU A 10 9.23 -20.03 -16.34
CA LEU A 10 10.13 -19.20 -15.54
C LEU A 10 9.75 -19.29 -14.04
N LYS A 11 10.74 -19.51 -13.18
CA LYS A 11 10.60 -19.65 -11.73
C LYS A 11 10.65 -18.29 -11.08
N LEU A 12 9.50 -17.81 -10.61
CA LEU A 12 9.37 -16.50 -9.98
C LEU A 12 9.14 -16.64 -8.47
N LEU A 13 10.00 -16.02 -7.68
CA LEU A 13 9.79 -15.87 -6.24
C LEU A 13 9.25 -14.47 -5.95
N ILE A 14 8.05 -14.37 -5.38
CA ILE A 14 7.46 -13.11 -4.89
C ILE A 14 7.64 -13.08 -3.37
N ILE A 15 8.18 -11.98 -2.84
CA ILE A 15 8.41 -11.81 -1.40
C ILE A 15 7.58 -10.65 -0.89
N VAL A 16 6.77 -10.91 0.15
CA VAL A 16 5.92 -9.94 0.83
C VAL A 16 6.08 -10.06 2.34
N GLY A 17 5.73 -9.01 3.07
CA GLY A 17 5.84 -9.02 4.54
C GLY A 17 4.68 -8.36 5.26
N THR A 18 3.87 -7.58 4.56
CA THR A 18 2.81 -6.78 5.17
C THR A 18 1.50 -6.88 4.39
N ARG A 19 0.41 -6.59 5.09
CA ARG A 19 -0.93 -6.56 4.49
C ARG A 19 -1.05 -5.61 3.28
N PRO A 20 -0.53 -4.37 3.32
CA PRO A 20 -0.58 -3.48 2.16
C PRO A 20 0.09 -4.04 0.91
N GLU A 21 1.21 -4.77 1.07
CA GLU A 21 1.87 -5.44 -0.07
C GLU A 21 0.98 -6.54 -0.67
N ILE A 22 0.35 -7.36 0.17
CA ILE A 22 -0.55 -8.44 -0.25
C ILE A 22 -1.74 -7.87 -1.03
N ILE A 23 -2.38 -6.82 -0.51
CA ILE A 23 -3.52 -6.17 -1.17
C ILE A 23 -3.10 -5.64 -2.55
N ARG A 24 -2.05 -4.84 -2.61
CA ARG A 24 -1.58 -4.22 -3.86
C ARG A 24 -1.12 -5.25 -4.89
N LEU A 25 -0.48 -6.33 -4.45
CA LEU A 25 0.01 -7.38 -5.34
C LEU A 25 -1.03 -8.45 -5.68
N ALA A 26 -2.25 -8.40 -5.16
CA ALA A 26 -3.22 -9.48 -5.32
C ALA A 26 -3.45 -9.87 -6.79
N ALA A 27 -3.75 -8.91 -7.66
CA ALA A 27 -3.93 -9.16 -9.09
C ALA A 27 -2.63 -9.65 -9.76
N VAL A 28 -1.48 -9.07 -9.37
CA VAL A 28 -0.16 -9.45 -9.89
C VAL A 28 0.22 -10.88 -9.48
N ILE A 29 0.01 -11.25 -8.21
CA ILE A 29 0.29 -12.61 -7.70
C ILE A 29 -0.54 -13.64 -8.48
N ASN A 30 -1.85 -13.41 -8.61
CA ASN A 30 -2.73 -14.32 -9.35
C ASN A 30 -2.29 -14.44 -10.82
N LYS A 31 -1.98 -13.33 -11.48
CA LYS A 31 -1.50 -13.34 -12.86
C LYS A 31 -0.14 -14.02 -13.00
N CYS A 32 0.79 -13.80 -12.07
CA CYS A 32 2.08 -14.49 -12.07
C CYS A 32 1.93 -16.01 -11.87
N ARG A 33 1.03 -16.45 -11.00
CA ARG A 33 0.74 -17.90 -10.80
C ARG A 33 0.15 -18.57 -12.04
N GLU A 34 -0.55 -17.81 -12.88
CA GLU A 34 -1.08 -18.32 -14.16
C GLU A 34 0.04 -18.54 -15.21
N TYR A 35 0.97 -17.61 -15.31
CA TYR A 35 1.96 -17.60 -16.40
C TYR A 35 3.33 -18.14 -16.02
N PHE A 36 3.71 -18.11 -14.74
CA PHE A 36 5.01 -18.57 -14.24
C PHE A 36 4.89 -19.80 -13.32
N ASP A 37 5.99 -20.45 -13.07
CA ASP A 37 6.16 -21.33 -11.92
C ASP A 37 6.46 -20.41 -10.72
N CYS A 38 5.44 -20.11 -9.92
CA CYS A 38 5.47 -19.01 -8.96
C CYS A 38 5.40 -19.53 -7.52
N LEU A 39 6.30 -19.03 -6.67
CA LEU A 39 6.24 -19.18 -5.22
C LEU A 39 6.01 -17.82 -4.57
N LEU A 40 5.09 -17.77 -3.61
CA LEU A 40 4.84 -16.62 -2.74
C LEU A 40 5.44 -16.89 -1.35
N ALA A 41 6.39 -16.07 -0.94
CA ALA A 41 7.01 -16.14 0.38
C ALA A 41 6.61 -14.93 1.23
N HIS A 42 6.21 -15.19 2.47
CA HIS A 42 5.86 -14.18 3.46
C HIS A 42 6.92 -14.10 4.55
N THR A 43 7.43 -12.89 4.85
CA THR A 43 8.51 -12.72 5.84
C THR A 43 8.04 -12.93 7.29
N GLY A 44 6.74 -12.87 7.54
CA GLY A 44 6.15 -13.05 8.88
C GLY A 44 5.93 -11.73 9.63
N GLN A 45 6.24 -10.57 9.05
CA GLN A 45 5.94 -9.29 9.69
C GLN A 45 4.42 -9.09 9.81
N ASN A 46 3.96 -8.66 10.99
CA ASN A 46 2.56 -8.39 11.28
C ASN A 46 1.61 -9.58 10.96
N TYR A 47 2.08 -10.81 11.15
CA TYR A 47 1.27 -11.99 10.94
C TYR A 47 0.32 -12.21 12.13
N ASP A 48 -0.84 -11.58 12.07
CA ASP A 48 -2.03 -12.02 12.80
C ASP A 48 -2.95 -12.73 11.80
N TYR A 49 -3.10 -14.04 11.96
CA TYR A 49 -3.92 -14.87 11.06
C TYR A 49 -5.35 -14.33 10.94
N ASN A 50 -5.93 -13.83 12.03
CA ASN A 50 -7.29 -13.30 12.04
C ASN A 50 -7.42 -11.99 11.24
N LEU A 51 -6.35 -11.20 11.15
CA LEU A 51 -6.32 -9.96 10.37
C LEU A 51 -5.92 -10.19 8.89
N ASN A 52 -5.06 -11.17 8.61
CA ASN A 52 -4.58 -11.45 7.26
C ASN A 52 -5.46 -12.43 6.48
N GLY A 53 -6.03 -13.45 7.13
CA GLY A 53 -6.85 -14.47 6.48
C GLY A 53 -8.08 -13.91 5.75
N VAL A 54 -8.67 -12.83 6.27
CA VAL A 54 -9.80 -12.14 5.63
C VAL A 54 -9.37 -11.57 4.27
N PHE A 55 -8.18 -10.96 4.19
CA PHE A 55 -7.70 -10.35 2.94
C PHE A 55 -7.35 -11.39 1.87
N PHE A 56 -6.74 -12.51 2.24
CA PHE A 56 -6.50 -13.61 1.30
C PHE A 56 -7.81 -14.13 0.71
N LYS A 57 -8.85 -14.27 1.54
CA LYS A 57 -10.17 -14.71 1.11
C LYS A 57 -10.85 -13.67 0.22
N ASP A 58 -10.93 -12.40 0.68
CA ASP A 58 -11.59 -11.31 -0.06
C ASP A 58 -10.95 -11.11 -1.44
N LEU A 59 -9.62 -11.19 -1.52
CA LEU A 59 -8.85 -10.99 -2.74
C LEU A 59 -8.65 -12.27 -3.57
N LYS A 60 -9.30 -13.38 -3.17
CA LYS A 60 -9.23 -14.70 -3.86
C LYS A 60 -7.77 -15.16 -4.05
N LEU A 61 -6.91 -14.89 -3.06
CA LEU A 61 -5.51 -15.32 -3.04
C LEU A 61 -5.38 -16.66 -2.31
N ALA A 62 -4.57 -17.56 -2.87
CA ALA A 62 -4.11 -18.72 -2.12
C ALA A 62 -3.04 -18.29 -1.10
N ASP A 63 -2.96 -19.02 0.01
CA ASP A 63 -1.98 -18.79 1.06
C ASP A 63 -0.54 -18.74 0.51
N PRO A 64 0.38 -18.04 1.20
CA PRO A 64 1.80 -18.10 0.89
C PRO A 64 2.33 -19.53 0.91
N ASP A 65 3.19 -19.84 -0.06
CA ASP A 65 3.85 -21.14 -0.17
C ASP A 65 4.93 -21.33 0.90
N VAL A 66 5.48 -20.20 1.40
CA VAL A 66 6.54 -20.16 2.42
C VAL A 66 6.25 -19.08 3.45
N TYR A 67 6.35 -19.42 4.73
CA TYR A 67 6.42 -18.48 5.85
C TYR A 67 7.83 -18.48 6.41
N MET A 68 8.54 -17.33 6.34
CA MET A 68 9.95 -17.24 6.74
C MET A 68 10.15 -17.05 8.24
N GLU A 69 9.09 -16.62 8.98
CA GLU A 69 9.17 -16.34 10.42
C GLU A 69 10.36 -15.43 10.76
N ALA A 70 10.53 -14.34 10.02
CA ALA A 70 11.70 -13.48 10.12
C ALA A 70 11.63 -12.43 11.24
N VAL A 71 10.52 -12.35 11.97
CA VAL A 71 10.37 -11.40 13.09
C VAL A 71 11.37 -11.75 14.18
N GLY A 72 12.16 -10.78 14.60
CA GLY A 72 13.10 -10.86 15.72
C GLY A 72 12.61 -10.08 16.94
N ASN A 73 13.47 -9.99 17.95
CA ASN A 73 13.17 -9.28 19.18
C ASN A 73 13.15 -7.75 19.02
N ASP A 74 13.85 -7.25 18.00
CA ASP A 74 13.90 -5.85 17.64
C ASP A 74 13.93 -5.66 16.12
N LEU A 75 13.96 -4.40 15.68
CA LEU A 75 13.98 -4.05 14.26
C LEU A 75 15.25 -4.53 13.56
N GLY A 76 16.41 -4.41 14.21
CA GLY A 76 17.70 -4.83 13.65
C GLY A 76 17.75 -6.33 13.41
N GLU A 77 17.31 -7.12 14.39
CA GLU A 77 17.21 -8.57 14.27
C GLU A 77 16.22 -8.97 13.17
N THR A 78 15.05 -8.32 13.12
CA THR A 78 14.06 -8.56 12.07
C THR A 78 14.62 -8.31 10.67
N MET A 79 15.30 -7.18 10.45
CA MET A 79 15.94 -6.87 9.17
C MET A 79 17.03 -7.90 8.81
N GLY A 80 17.88 -8.24 9.77
CA GLY A 80 18.93 -9.27 9.60
C GLY A 80 18.34 -10.63 9.24
N ASN A 81 17.28 -11.04 9.94
CA ASN A 81 16.58 -12.30 9.68
C ASN A 81 15.94 -12.34 8.30
N ILE A 82 15.33 -11.24 7.84
CA ILE A 82 14.74 -11.15 6.49
C ILE A 82 15.83 -11.41 5.44
N ILE A 83 16.98 -10.74 5.55
CA ILE A 83 18.09 -10.90 4.61
C ILE A 83 18.63 -12.33 4.65
N ALA A 84 18.88 -12.87 5.85
CA ALA A 84 19.46 -14.20 6.02
C ALA A 84 18.53 -15.31 5.52
N LYS A 85 17.26 -15.29 5.96
CA LYS A 85 16.28 -16.34 5.61
C LYS A 85 15.86 -16.28 4.15
N SER A 86 15.74 -15.10 3.57
CA SER A 86 15.46 -14.96 2.13
C SER A 86 16.65 -15.44 1.28
N TYR A 87 17.88 -15.17 1.70
CA TYR A 87 19.07 -15.69 1.05
C TYR A 87 19.08 -17.22 1.05
N GLN A 88 18.84 -17.84 2.22
CA GLN A 88 18.76 -19.30 2.36
C GLN A 88 17.66 -19.90 1.48
N LEU A 89 16.48 -19.31 1.51
CA LEU A 89 15.37 -19.74 0.65
C LEU A 89 15.76 -19.70 -0.84
N MET A 90 16.36 -18.59 -1.30
CA MET A 90 16.79 -18.47 -2.71
C MET A 90 17.87 -19.45 -3.11
N VAL A 91 18.81 -19.80 -2.21
CA VAL A 91 19.81 -20.87 -2.45
C VAL A 91 19.14 -22.23 -2.61
N GLU A 92 18.10 -22.49 -1.82
CA GLU A 92 17.37 -23.76 -1.82
C GLU A 92 16.48 -23.90 -3.06
N VAL A 93 15.59 -22.90 -3.31
CA VAL A 93 14.58 -23.00 -4.38
C VAL A 93 15.10 -22.59 -5.77
N LYS A 94 16.18 -21.81 -5.85
CA LYS A 94 16.86 -21.36 -7.08
C LYS A 94 15.90 -20.70 -8.07
N PRO A 95 15.31 -19.54 -7.74
CA PRO A 95 14.42 -18.83 -8.65
C PRO A 95 15.19 -18.20 -9.81
N ASP A 96 14.53 -18.03 -10.96
CA ASP A 96 15.06 -17.31 -12.11
C ASP A 96 14.90 -15.78 -11.94
N ALA A 97 13.95 -15.34 -11.10
CA ALA A 97 13.69 -13.94 -10.80
C ALA A 97 13.05 -13.77 -9.42
N VAL A 98 13.25 -12.58 -8.84
CA VAL A 98 12.59 -12.14 -7.60
C VAL A 98 11.78 -10.88 -7.88
N LEU A 99 10.54 -10.84 -7.36
CA LEU A 99 9.65 -9.68 -7.39
C LEU A 99 9.38 -9.19 -5.96
N VAL A 100 9.57 -7.90 -5.74
CA VAL A 100 9.21 -7.20 -4.50
C VAL A 100 8.40 -5.94 -4.81
N LEU A 101 7.68 -5.43 -3.80
CA LEU A 101 6.89 -4.20 -3.93
C LEU A 101 7.19 -3.23 -2.79
N GLY A 102 7.49 -1.98 -3.16
CA GLY A 102 7.55 -0.87 -2.21
C GLY A 102 8.83 -0.82 -1.38
N ASP A 103 8.65 -0.59 -0.10
CA ASP A 103 9.68 -0.07 0.79
C ASP A 103 9.66 -0.65 2.20
N THR A 104 8.87 -1.68 2.43
CA THR A 104 8.86 -2.36 3.73
C THR A 104 10.13 -3.17 3.94
N ASN A 105 10.37 -3.64 5.16
CA ASN A 105 11.58 -4.43 5.44
C ASN A 105 11.67 -5.72 4.61
N SER A 106 10.53 -6.28 4.14
CA SER A 106 10.52 -7.44 3.26
C SER A 106 11.34 -7.23 1.98
N CYS A 107 11.36 -5.99 1.48
CA CYS A 107 12.10 -5.63 0.27
C CYS A 107 13.63 -5.71 0.43
N LEU A 108 14.15 -5.71 1.66
CA LEU A 108 15.59 -5.91 1.92
C LEU A 108 16.08 -7.29 1.52
N SER A 109 15.18 -8.25 1.27
CA SER A 109 15.48 -9.55 0.66
C SER A 109 16.23 -9.44 -0.68
N VAL A 110 16.09 -8.31 -1.40
CA VAL A 110 16.80 -8.05 -2.66
C VAL A 110 18.34 -8.02 -2.49
N ILE A 111 18.83 -7.74 -1.28
CA ILE A 111 20.28 -7.80 -0.98
C ILE A 111 20.79 -9.24 -1.20
N GLY A 112 20.04 -10.23 -0.71
CA GLY A 112 20.35 -11.64 -0.94
C GLY A 112 20.27 -12.03 -2.42
N ALA A 113 19.20 -11.63 -3.11
CA ALA A 113 19.01 -11.87 -4.54
C ALA A 113 20.17 -11.29 -5.38
N LYS A 114 20.60 -10.05 -5.06
CA LYS A 114 21.72 -9.39 -5.75
C LYS A 114 23.02 -10.18 -5.59
N ARG A 115 23.30 -10.69 -4.39
CA ARG A 115 24.49 -11.51 -4.11
C ARG A 115 24.47 -12.86 -4.82
N LEU A 116 23.28 -13.41 -5.07
CA LEU A 116 23.09 -14.66 -5.79
C LEU A 116 22.95 -14.46 -7.31
N HIS A 117 23.10 -13.24 -7.81
CA HIS A 117 22.96 -12.88 -9.21
C HIS A 117 21.58 -13.28 -9.79
N ILE A 118 20.53 -13.13 -9.01
CA ILE A 118 19.15 -13.37 -9.43
C ILE A 118 18.56 -12.04 -9.90
N PRO A 119 17.98 -11.97 -11.10
CA PRO A 119 17.26 -10.77 -11.59
C PRO A 119 16.21 -10.27 -10.62
N ILE A 120 16.24 -8.97 -10.29
CA ILE A 120 15.38 -8.33 -9.31
C ILE A 120 14.44 -7.36 -10.02
N PHE A 121 13.14 -7.53 -9.79
CA PHE A 121 12.07 -6.67 -10.25
C PHE A 121 11.45 -5.95 -9.06
N HIS A 122 11.43 -4.63 -9.08
CA HIS A 122 10.92 -3.80 -7.99
C HIS A 122 9.73 -2.97 -8.46
N MET A 123 8.54 -3.25 -7.94
CA MET A 123 7.34 -2.45 -8.13
C MET A 123 7.28 -1.32 -7.09
N GLU A 124 6.55 -0.25 -7.40
CA GLU A 124 6.49 0.98 -6.59
C GLU A 124 7.85 1.70 -6.49
N ALA A 125 8.72 1.47 -7.45
CA ALA A 125 10.04 2.08 -7.50
C ALA A 125 9.96 3.59 -7.73
N GLY A 126 10.89 4.33 -7.12
CA GLY A 126 11.05 5.76 -7.36
C GLY A 126 10.14 6.68 -6.56
N ASN A 127 9.27 6.17 -5.71
CA ASN A 127 8.49 7.01 -4.81
C ASN A 127 9.40 7.72 -3.81
N ARG A 128 9.09 8.99 -3.49
CA ARG A 128 9.85 9.80 -2.54
C ARG A 128 8.92 10.70 -1.74
N CYS A 129 9.00 10.64 -0.41
CA CYS A 129 8.35 11.59 0.47
C CYS A 129 9.31 12.68 0.98
N LYS A 130 10.61 12.50 0.76
CA LYS A 130 11.69 13.41 1.20
C LYS A 130 11.75 13.61 2.73
N ASP A 131 11.22 12.69 3.48
CA ASP A 131 11.29 12.65 4.95
C ASP A 131 12.19 11.48 5.36
N GLU A 132 13.43 11.77 5.70
CA GLU A 132 14.43 10.78 6.08
C GLU A 132 14.21 10.19 7.49
N CYS A 133 13.27 10.74 8.25
CA CYS A 133 12.84 10.15 9.51
C CYS A 133 11.98 8.90 9.32
N LEU A 134 11.45 8.70 8.10
CA LEU A 134 10.68 7.51 7.77
C LEU A 134 11.62 6.35 7.39
N PRO A 135 11.55 5.21 8.09
CA PRO A 135 12.38 4.03 7.75
C PRO A 135 12.21 3.58 6.30
N GLU A 136 11.01 3.72 5.77
CA GLU A 136 10.65 3.38 4.39
C GLU A 136 11.44 4.19 3.37
N GLU A 137 11.79 5.46 3.67
CA GLU A 137 12.57 6.28 2.73
C GLU A 137 13.98 5.72 2.53
N THR A 138 14.59 5.18 3.58
CA THR A 138 15.89 4.48 3.50
C THR A 138 15.76 3.20 2.69
N ASN A 139 14.75 2.36 2.99
CA ASN A 139 14.54 1.09 2.31
C ASN A 139 14.33 1.28 0.82
N ARG A 140 13.45 2.22 0.40
CA ARG A 140 13.16 2.43 -1.02
C ARG A 140 14.38 2.88 -1.81
N ARG A 141 15.24 3.73 -1.24
CA ARG A 141 16.51 4.12 -1.88
C ARG A 141 17.44 2.94 -2.09
N ILE A 142 17.58 2.07 -1.08
CA ILE A 142 18.39 0.85 -1.19
C ILE A 142 17.83 -0.05 -2.30
N VAL A 143 16.52 -0.33 -2.25
CA VAL A 143 15.87 -1.28 -3.16
C VAL A 143 15.88 -0.77 -4.60
N ASP A 144 15.64 0.53 -4.83
CA ASP A 144 15.73 1.15 -6.16
C ASP A 144 17.10 0.95 -6.80
N ILE A 145 18.17 1.22 -6.02
CA ILE A 145 19.56 1.15 -6.53
C ILE A 145 19.99 -0.29 -6.82
N ILE A 146 19.59 -1.22 -5.97
CA ILE A 146 20.00 -2.63 -6.09
C ILE A 146 19.22 -3.35 -7.19
N SER A 147 17.97 -2.99 -7.43
CA SER A 147 17.09 -3.68 -8.38
C SER A 147 17.59 -3.56 -9.82
N ASP A 148 17.38 -4.63 -10.59
CA ASP A 148 17.82 -4.69 -11.98
C ASP A 148 16.78 -4.05 -12.92
N VAL A 149 15.50 -4.16 -12.59
CA VAL A 149 14.38 -3.54 -13.30
C VAL A 149 13.48 -2.84 -12.30
N ASN A 150 13.30 -1.53 -12.48
CA ASN A 150 12.44 -0.69 -11.67
C ASN A 150 11.11 -0.43 -12.39
N MET A 151 10.01 -0.75 -11.73
CA MET A 151 8.63 -0.57 -12.21
C MET A 151 7.97 0.52 -11.38
N ALA A 152 8.07 1.76 -11.86
CA ALA A 152 7.49 2.94 -11.24
C ALA A 152 5.97 2.96 -11.46
N TYR A 153 5.22 3.56 -10.54
CA TYR A 153 3.80 3.76 -10.73
C TYR A 153 3.51 4.93 -11.68
N SER A 154 4.33 5.98 -11.65
CA SER A 154 4.07 7.22 -12.37
C SER A 154 5.31 7.80 -13.03
N GLU A 155 5.08 8.76 -13.93
CA GLU A 155 6.18 9.55 -14.52
C GLU A 155 6.94 10.37 -13.48
N HIS A 156 6.31 10.82 -12.40
CA HIS A 156 7.00 11.47 -11.29
C HIS A 156 8.05 10.54 -10.66
N ALA A 157 7.63 9.31 -10.35
CA ALA A 157 8.52 8.32 -9.77
C ALA A 157 9.67 7.95 -10.73
N ARG A 158 9.37 7.79 -12.03
CA ARG A 158 10.41 7.52 -13.06
C ARG A 158 11.43 8.64 -13.15
N ARG A 159 11.02 9.91 -13.04
CA ARG A 159 11.94 11.04 -13.03
C ARG A 159 12.89 11.01 -11.84
N TYR A 160 12.37 10.70 -10.64
CA TYR A 160 13.23 10.53 -9.46
C TYR A 160 14.28 9.42 -9.65
N LEU A 161 13.91 8.30 -10.26
CA LEU A 161 14.86 7.23 -10.58
C LEU A 161 15.92 7.71 -11.59
N ALA A 162 15.52 8.44 -12.62
CA ALA A 162 16.44 9.00 -13.61
C ALA A 162 17.44 9.99 -12.98
N ASP A 163 16.99 10.83 -12.05
CA ASP A 163 17.82 11.80 -11.33
C ASP A 163 18.86 11.11 -10.43
N THR A 164 18.63 9.88 -10.02
CA THR A 164 19.60 9.06 -9.26
C THR A 164 20.60 8.32 -10.17
N GLY A 165 20.54 8.51 -11.48
CA GLY A 165 21.43 7.87 -12.45
C GLY A 165 21.12 6.41 -12.78
N LEU A 166 19.91 5.94 -12.45
CA LEU A 166 19.49 4.57 -12.77
C LEU A 166 19.22 4.39 -14.27
N PRO A 167 19.44 3.18 -14.83
CA PRO A 167 19.29 2.92 -16.25
C PRO A 167 17.85 3.15 -16.73
N LYS A 168 17.66 4.08 -17.68
CA LYS A 168 16.35 4.40 -18.25
C LYS A 168 15.74 3.22 -19.01
N GLU A 169 16.57 2.43 -19.67
CA GLU A 169 16.17 1.24 -20.44
C GLU A 169 15.69 0.05 -19.57
N ARG A 170 15.82 0.17 -18.26
CA ARG A 170 15.32 -0.81 -17.27
C ARG A 170 14.39 -0.19 -16.25
N THR A 171 13.79 0.96 -16.59
CA THR A 171 12.82 1.67 -15.76
C THR A 171 11.53 1.88 -16.54
N TYR A 172 10.44 1.27 -16.05
CA TYR A 172 9.14 1.26 -16.71
C TYR A 172 8.07 1.89 -15.84
N VAL A 173 7.14 2.62 -16.45
CA VAL A 173 5.91 3.05 -15.77
C VAL A 173 4.85 1.98 -16.01
N THR A 174 4.45 1.31 -14.92
CA THR A 174 3.42 0.27 -14.96
C THR A 174 2.04 0.76 -14.56
N GLY A 175 1.97 1.86 -13.85
CA GLY A 175 0.79 2.27 -13.10
C GLY A 175 0.72 1.61 -11.73
N SER A 176 -0.20 2.11 -10.90
CA SER A 176 -0.50 1.48 -9.61
C SER A 176 -1.35 0.23 -9.79
N PRO A 177 -1.00 -0.90 -9.17
CA PRO A 177 -1.81 -2.11 -9.23
C PRO A 177 -3.14 -2.00 -8.44
N MET A 178 -3.32 -0.95 -7.63
CA MET A 178 -4.52 -0.77 -6.81
C MET A 178 -5.78 -0.64 -7.65
N ALA A 179 -5.72 0.05 -8.79
CA ALA A 179 -6.87 0.19 -9.69
C ALA A 179 -7.39 -1.17 -10.19
N GLU A 180 -6.49 -2.06 -10.61
CA GLU A 180 -6.86 -3.41 -11.05
C GLU A 180 -7.46 -4.24 -9.90
N VAL A 181 -6.94 -4.10 -8.68
CA VAL A 181 -7.48 -4.78 -7.50
C VAL A 181 -8.88 -4.27 -7.16
N LEU A 182 -9.08 -2.94 -7.15
CA LEU A 182 -10.38 -2.33 -6.89
C LEU A 182 -11.40 -2.68 -7.97
N HIS A 183 -11.00 -2.62 -9.25
CA HIS A 183 -11.86 -3.00 -10.37
C HIS A 183 -12.34 -4.46 -10.28
N ASN A 184 -11.41 -5.37 -10.00
CA ASN A 184 -11.72 -6.80 -9.87
C ASN A 184 -12.64 -7.14 -8.68
N ASN A 185 -12.80 -6.22 -7.74
CA ASN A 185 -13.62 -6.36 -6.55
C ASN A 185 -14.78 -5.34 -6.47
N LEU A 186 -15.00 -4.54 -7.51
CA LEU A 186 -15.96 -3.43 -7.45
C LEU A 186 -17.39 -3.92 -7.17
N ALA A 187 -17.81 -5.01 -7.78
CA ALA A 187 -19.13 -5.59 -7.58
C ALA A 187 -19.34 -6.04 -6.12
N GLU A 188 -18.35 -6.66 -5.50
CA GLU A 188 -18.39 -7.09 -4.10
C GLU A 188 -18.34 -5.88 -3.14
N ILE A 189 -17.60 -4.82 -3.51
CA ILE A 189 -17.56 -3.55 -2.76
C ILE A 189 -18.95 -2.90 -2.77
N GLU A 190 -19.58 -2.78 -3.93
CA GLU A 190 -20.91 -2.18 -4.08
C GLU A 190 -22.01 -3.01 -3.38
N ALA A 191 -21.87 -4.34 -3.38
CA ALA A 191 -22.81 -5.27 -2.75
C ALA A 191 -22.66 -5.37 -1.23
N SER A 192 -21.66 -4.74 -0.61
CA SER A 192 -21.44 -4.81 0.83
C SER A 192 -22.60 -4.20 1.61
N ASP A 193 -23.08 -4.94 2.62
CA ASP A 193 -24.14 -4.52 3.55
C ASP A 193 -23.61 -3.82 4.81
N ILE A 194 -22.36 -3.37 4.79
CA ILE A 194 -21.66 -2.82 5.97
C ILE A 194 -22.41 -1.67 6.62
N HIS A 195 -23.04 -0.79 5.85
CA HIS A 195 -23.83 0.31 6.37
C HIS A 195 -24.96 -0.18 7.27
N LYS A 196 -25.68 -1.23 6.82
CA LYS A 196 -26.74 -1.85 7.61
C LYS A 196 -26.20 -2.51 8.88
N ARG A 197 -25.07 -3.23 8.77
CA ARG A 197 -24.42 -3.88 9.93
C ARG A 197 -23.96 -2.89 10.99
N LEU A 198 -23.52 -1.70 10.59
CA LEU A 198 -23.02 -0.66 11.50
C LEU A 198 -24.06 0.39 11.84
N GLY A 199 -25.28 0.33 11.28
CA GLY A 199 -26.32 1.33 11.49
C GLY A 199 -25.94 2.73 10.95
N LEU A 200 -25.09 2.79 9.90
CA LEU A 200 -24.64 4.03 9.29
C LEU A 200 -25.51 4.38 8.07
N GLU A 201 -25.73 5.66 7.85
CA GLU A 201 -26.39 6.19 6.66
C GLU A 201 -25.36 6.73 5.68
N LYS A 202 -25.49 6.38 4.39
CA LYS A 202 -24.59 6.87 3.32
C LYS A 202 -24.57 8.40 3.28
N GLY A 203 -23.38 8.98 3.18
CA GLY A 203 -23.15 10.42 3.18
C GLY A 203 -23.31 11.12 4.53
N LYS A 204 -23.61 10.39 5.63
CA LYS A 204 -23.82 10.95 6.97
C LYS A 204 -22.84 10.38 8.02
N TYR A 205 -21.63 10.09 7.63
CA TYR A 205 -20.53 9.72 8.54
C TYR A 205 -19.19 10.13 7.92
N ILE A 206 -18.22 10.36 8.78
CA ILE A 206 -16.83 10.54 8.38
C ILE A 206 -16.09 9.21 8.59
N LEU A 207 -15.36 8.74 7.59
CA LEU A 207 -14.49 7.58 7.73
C LEU A 207 -13.09 8.03 8.10
N LEU A 208 -12.61 7.62 9.26
CA LEU A 208 -11.27 7.96 9.77
C LEU A 208 -10.37 6.73 9.78
N SER A 209 -9.15 6.88 9.25
CA SER A 209 -8.06 5.92 9.40
C SER A 209 -6.79 6.66 9.79
N ALA A 210 -6.32 6.46 11.01
CA ALA A 210 -5.13 7.11 11.56
C ALA A 210 -4.33 6.08 12.36
N HIS A 211 -3.19 5.64 11.83
CA HIS A 211 -2.40 4.57 12.41
C HIS A 211 -0.89 4.74 12.25
N ARG A 212 -0.43 5.79 11.53
CA ARG A 212 0.99 6.04 11.34
C ARG A 212 1.65 6.48 12.63
N GLU A 213 2.88 5.99 12.84
CA GLU A 213 3.70 6.28 14.01
C GLU A 213 3.91 7.79 14.21
N GLU A 214 4.20 8.50 13.14
CA GLU A 214 4.39 9.95 13.12
C GLU A 214 3.22 10.75 13.71
N ASN A 215 1.99 10.23 13.57
CA ASN A 215 0.77 10.86 14.08
C ASN A 215 0.43 10.47 15.53
N ILE A 216 0.91 9.31 16.00
CA ILE A 216 0.42 8.68 17.22
C ILE A 216 1.49 8.60 18.32
N ASP A 217 2.77 8.48 17.97
CA ASP A 217 3.81 8.11 18.94
C ASP A 217 4.24 9.26 19.85
N THR A 218 4.30 10.48 19.33
CA THR A 218 4.59 11.63 20.17
C THR A 218 3.33 12.14 20.84
N GLU A 219 3.43 12.56 22.12
CA GLU A 219 2.29 13.11 22.84
C GLU A 219 1.71 14.35 22.17
N LYS A 220 2.58 15.21 21.63
CA LYS A 220 2.18 16.43 20.93
C LYS A 220 1.32 16.12 19.72
N ASN A 221 1.75 15.20 18.85
CA ASN A 221 1.03 14.85 17.63
C ASN A 221 -0.26 14.09 17.95
N PHE A 222 -0.20 13.17 18.91
CA PHE A 222 -1.36 12.45 19.42
C PHE A 222 -2.46 13.41 19.88
N LEU A 223 -2.12 14.36 20.77
CA LEU A 223 -3.09 15.34 21.27
C LEU A 223 -3.60 16.27 20.16
N SER A 224 -2.74 16.72 19.24
CA SER A 224 -3.14 17.53 18.10
C SER A 224 -4.19 16.82 17.25
N LEU A 225 -3.90 15.58 16.85
CA LEU A 225 -4.79 14.78 16.03
C LEU A 225 -6.14 14.51 16.70
N PHE A 226 -6.14 13.97 17.93
CA PHE A 226 -7.37 13.55 18.59
C PHE A 226 -8.23 14.73 19.06
N ASN A 227 -7.63 15.89 19.39
CA ASN A 227 -8.37 17.14 19.58
C ASN A 227 -9.03 17.59 18.26
N ALA A 228 -8.32 17.52 17.14
CA ALA A 228 -8.91 17.86 15.84
C ALA A 228 -10.08 16.91 15.46
N ILE A 229 -9.96 15.61 15.77
CA ILE A 229 -11.05 14.63 15.58
C ILE A 229 -12.27 14.98 16.43
N ASN A 230 -12.10 15.31 17.71
CA ASN A 230 -13.21 15.72 18.57
C ASN A 230 -13.87 17.00 18.04
N LYS A 231 -13.08 17.99 17.60
CA LYS A 231 -13.63 19.22 17.00
C LYS A 231 -14.34 18.97 15.68
N MET A 232 -13.89 17.99 14.92
CA MET A 232 -14.57 17.55 13.69
C MET A 232 -15.93 16.91 14.02
N ALA A 233 -16.00 16.07 15.06
CA ALA A 233 -17.26 15.49 15.54
C ALA A 233 -18.26 16.58 16.00
N GLU A 234 -17.78 17.57 16.75
CA GLU A 234 -18.60 18.72 17.18
C GLU A 234 -19.13 19.54 16.00
N LYS A 235 -18.26 19.84 15.02
CA LYS A 235 -18.60 20.71 13.88
C LYS A 235 -19.61 20.11 12.93
N TYR A 236 -19.44 18.84 12.57
CA TYR A 236 -20.28 18.19 11.57
C TYR A 236 -21.47 17.46 12.16
N ASP A 237 -21.50 17.26 13.48
CA ASP A 237 -22.58 16.60 14.23
C ASP A 237 -23.01 15.25 13.62
N MET A 238 -22.04 14.43 13.24
CA MET A 238 -22.27 13.10 12.65
C MET A 238 -21.29 12.06 13.20
N PRO A 239 -21.59 10.75 13.04
CA PRO A 239 -20.66 9.71 13.42
C PRO A 239 -19.31 9.80 12.70
N ILE A 240 -18.22 9.60 13.45
CA ILE A 240 -16.88 9.37 12.90
C ILE A 240 -16.54 7.91 13.11
N LEU A 241 -16.60 7.12 12.05
CA LEU A 241 -16.18 5.72 12.10
C LEU A 241 -14.67 5.64 12.03
N TYR A 242 -14.03 5.35 13.14
CA TYR A 242 -12.61 5.22 13.25
C TYR A 242 -12.17 3.76 13.08
N SER A 243 -11.63 3.41 11.91
CA SER A 243 -10.96 2.12 11.68
C SER A 243 -9.66 2.09 12.50
N CYS A 244 -9.78 1.62 13.73
CA CYS A 244 -8.79 1.80 14.78
C CYS A 244 -7.89 0.57 14.90
N HIS A 245 -6.61 0.73 14.56
CA HIS A 245 -5.61 -0.33 14.77
C HIS A 245 -5.45 -0.61 16.29
N PRO A 246 -5.20 -1.86 16.72
CA PRO A 246 -5.03 -2.21 18.14
C PRO A 246 -4.02 -1.32 18.90
N ARG A 247 -2.91 -0.95 18.25
CA ARG A 247 -1.90 -0.02 18.80
C ARG A 247 -2.50 1.35 19.11
N SER A 248 -3.26 1.92 18.17
CA SER A 248 -3.90 3.23 18.37
C SER A 248 -4.95 3.18 19.48
N ARG A 249 -5.75 2.11 19.53
CA ARG A 249 -6.72 1.89 20.60
C ARG A 249 -6.05 1.83 21.98
N LYS A 250 -4.99 1.03 22.09
CA LYS A 250 -4.21 0.94 23.33
C LYS A 250 -3.65 2.30 23.74
N ARG A 251 -3.08 3.07 22.81
CA ARG A 251 -2.53 4.40 23.06
C ARG A 251 -3.60 5.37 23.60
N ILE A 252 -4.81 5.36 23.02
CA ILE A 252 -5.94 6.18 23.50
C ILE A 252 -6.31 5.78 24.93
N GLN A 253 -6.44 4.49 25.21
CA GLN A 253 -6.78 3.98 26.54
C GLN A 253 -5.69 4.37 27.59
N ASP A 254 -4.43 4.13 27.27
CA ASP A 254 -3.29 4.39 28.18
C ASP A 254 -3.13 5.89 28.46
N SER A 255 -3.45 6.76 27.50
CA SER A 255 -3.39 8.22 27.69
C SER A 255 -4.54 8.80 28.52
N GLY A 256 -5.62 8.05 28.71
CA GLY A 256 -6.86 8.55 29.32
C GLY A 256 -7.58 9.62 28.50
N PHE A 257 -7.23 9.80 27.21
CA PHE A 257 -7.85 10.78 26.33
C PHE A 257 -9.33 10.43 26.08
N LYS A 258 -10.21 11.42 26.23
CA LYS A 258 -11.65 11.24 26.02
C LYS A 258 -12.03 11.63 24.58
N LEU A 259 -12.39 10.63 23.81
CA LEU A 259 -13.00 10.85 22.51
C LEU A 259 -14.44 11.35 22.65
N ASP A 260 -14.89 12.17 21.70
CA ASP A 260 -16.29 12.55 21.57
C ASP A 260 -17.18 11.30 21.40
N ALA A 261 -18.39 11.32 21.93
CA ALA A 261 -19.31 10.18 21.90
C ALA A 261 -19.68 9.73 20.46
N ARG A 262 -19.54 10.61 19.48
CA ARG A 262 -19.78 10.34 18.06
C ARG A 262 -18.63 9.61 17.38
N VAL A 263 -17.46 9.50 18.02
CA VAL A 263 -16.30 8.76 17.49
C VAL A 263 -16.44 7.28 17.84
N ILE A 264 -16.74 6.47 16.84
CA ILE A 264 -16.96 5.02 16.97
C ILE A 264 -15.66 4.31 16.61
N GLN A 265 -14.96 3.77 17.63
CA GLN A 265 -13.76 2.95 17.41
C GLN A 265 -14.17 1.55 16.94
N HIS A 266 -13.80 1.20 15.72
CA HIS A 266 -14.07 -0.10 15.13
C HIS A 266 -12.77 -0.86 14.84
N GLU A 267 -12.78 -2.17 14.96
CA GLU A 267 -11.68 -3.02 14.48
C GLU A 267 -11.43 -2.77 12.99
N PRO A 268 -10.19 -2.99 12.49
CA PRO A 268 -9.91 -2.89 11.06
C PRO A 268 -10.87 -3.76 10.25
N LEU A 269 -11.46 -3.16 9.23
CA LEU A 269 -12.45 -3.78 8.36
C LEU A 269 -11.77 -4.59 7.24
N GLY A 270 -12.50 -5.54 6.65
CA GLY A 270 -12.10 -6.24 5.43
C GLY A 270 -12.05 -5.29 4.22
N PHE A 271 -11.48 -5.78 3.13
CA PHE A 271 -11.23 -4.97 1.93
C PHE A 271 -12.52 -4.42 1.31
N HIS A 272 -13.52 -5.27 1.11
CA HIS A 272 -14.79 -4.87 0.49
C HIS A 272 -15.57 -3.88 1.36
N ASP A 273 -15.66 -4.15 2.66
CA ASP A 273 -16.39 -3.32 3.62
C ASP A 273 -15.76 -1.92 3.76
N TYR A 274 -14.43 -1.87 3.89
CA TYR A 274 -13.71 -0.59 4.02
C TYR A 274 -13.91 0.28 2.77
N ASN A 275 -13.73 -0.29 1.58
CA ASN A 275 -13.91 0.44 0.33
C ASN A 275 -15.36 0.85 0.08
N CYS A 276 -16.35 0.03 0.49
CA CYS A 276 -17.76 0.41 0.44
C CYS A 276 -18.05 1.63 1.33
N LEU A 277 -17.50 1.65 2.55
CA LEU A 277 -17.64 2.81 3.44
C LEU A 277 -16.92 4.03 2.89
N GLN A 278 -15.73 3.86 2.32
CA GLN A 278 -14.96 4.95 1.72
C GLN A 278 -15.71 5.62 0.56
N MET A 279 -16.24 4.83 -0.35
CA MET A 279 -17.02 5.29 -1.51
C MET A 279 -18.27 6.05 -1.13
N ASN A 280 -18.85 5.81 0.05
CA ASN A 280 -20.12 6.40 0.50
C ASN A 280 -19.98 7.32 1.72
N ALA A 281 -18.76 7.72 2.11
CA ALA A 281 -18.54 8.61 3.25
C ALA A 281 -18.90 10.06 2.93
N PHE A 282 -19.32 10.84 3.93
CA PHE A 282 -19.36 12.30 3.86
C PHE A 282 -17.96 12.88 3.58
N CYS A 283 -16.95 12.34 4.24
CA CYS A 283 -15.55 12.65 4.01
C CYS A 283 -14.68 11.47 4.48
N VAL A 284 -13.61 11.18 3.77
CA VAL A 284 -12.58 10.24 4.19
C VAL A 284 -11.37 11.02 4.69
N VAL A 285 -10.99 10.77 5.93
CA VAL A 285 -9.82 11.37 6.60
C VAL A 285 -8.83 10.25 6.91
N SER A 286 -7.65 10.24 6.26
CA SER A 286 -6.75 9.09 6.36
C SER A 286 -5.28 9.49 6.26
N ASP A 287 -4.41 8.75 6.97
CA ASP A 287 -2.96 8.79 6.79
C ASP A 287 -2.42 7.66 5.88
N SER A 288 -3.32 6.92 5.25
CA SER A 288 -2.96 5.84 4.33
C SER A 288 -2.26 6.36 3.06
N GLY A 289 -1.18 5.69 2.66
CA GLY A 289 -0.50 5.98 1.40
C GLY A 289 -1.31 5.61 0.15
N THR A 290 -2.37 4.79 0.28
CA THR A 290 -3.24 4.37 -0.84
C THR A 290 -4.42 5.31 -1.08
N LEU A 291 -4.75 6.20 -0.14
CA LEU A 291 -5.87 7.14 -0.29
C LEU A 291 -5.88 7.89 -1.64
N PRO A 292 -4.74 8.42 -2.15
CA PRO A 292 -4.71 9.08 -3.44
C PRO A 292 -5.03 8.17 -4.62
N GLU A 293 -4.59 6.90 -4.55
CA GLU A 293 -4.85 5.89 -5.58
C GLU A 293 -6.34 5.49 -5.58
N GLU A 294 -6.90 5.26 -4.40
CA GLU A 294 -8.30 4.94 -4.18
C GLU A 294 -9.22 6.08 -4.62
N SER A 295 -8.93 7.32 -4.21
CA SER A 295 -9.68 8.50 -4.63
C SER A 295 -9.66 8.69 -6.15
N SER A 296 -8.51 8.49 -6.79
CA SER A 296 -8.36 8.54 -8.24
C SER A 296 -9.21 7.48 -8.94
N PHE A 297 -9.13 6.23 -8.48
CA PHE A 297 -9.90 5.12 -9.04
C PHE A 297 -11.41 5.33 -8.89
N PHE A 298 -11.90 5.61 -7.68
CA PHE A 298 -13.33 5.81 -7.45
C PHE A 298 -13.88 7.00 -8.23
N THR A 299 -13.11 8.07 -8.40
CA THR A 299 -13.48 9.17 -9.28
C THR A 299 -13.63 8.71 -10.73
N SER A 300 -12.75 7.84 -11.23
CA SER A 300 -12.78 7.34 -12.61
C SER A 300 -14.01 6.46 -12.92
N VAL A 301 -14.55 5.78 -11.90
CA VAL A 301 -15.72 4.91 -12.03
C VAL A 301 -17.03 5.61 -11.59
N GLY A 302 -17.00 6.92 -11.37
CA GLY A 302 -18.21 7.72 -11.09
C GLY A 302 -18.60 7.79 -9.61
N HIS A 303 -17.73 7.41 -8.69
CA HIS A 303 -17.94 7.45 -7.24
C HIS A 303 -16.93 8.36 -6.52
N PRO A 304 -16.78 9.65 -6.91
CA PRO A 304 -15.88 10.55 -6.24
C PRO A 304 -16.29 10.76 -4.78
N PHE A 305 -15.34 10.82 -3.88
CA PHE A 305 -15.56 11.12 -2.47
C PHE A 305 -14.59 12.20 -1.97
N PRO A 306 -14.97 13.03 -0.98
CA PRO A 306 -14.06 13.99 -0.37
C PRO A 306 -12.92 13.26 0.37
N ALA A 307 -11.67 13.46 -0.08
CA ALA A 307 -10.49 12.80 0.46
C ALA A 307 -9.55 13.82 1.13
N VAL A 308 -9.24 13.61 2.40
CA VAL A 308 -8.32 14.43 3.20
C VAL A 308 -7.22 13.55 3.78
N CYS A 309 -5.99 13.86 3.41
CA CYS A 309 -4.81 13.16 3.89
C CYS A 309 -4.20 13.89 5.10
N ILE A 310 -4.18 13.26 6.27
CA ILE A 310 -3.65 13.80 7.53
C ILE A 310 -2.15 13.53 7.67
N ARG A 311 -1.39 13.92 6.67
CA ARG A 311 0.07 13.83 6.63
C ARG A 311 0.68 15.20 6.30
N THR A 312 1.97 15.37 6.59
CA THR A 312 2.74 16.58 6.26
C THR A 312 3.46 16.47 4.91
N SER A 313 3.55 15.26 4.36
CA SER A 313 4.18 14.96 3.08
C SER A 313 3.45 13.83 2.36
N THR A 314 3.71 13.68 1.07
CA THR A 314 3.12 12.59 0.27
C THR A 314 4.15 12.02 -0.71
N GLU A 315 4.10 10.73 -0.91
CA GLU A 315 4.83 10.02 -1.98
C GLU A 315 4.07 10.04 -3.31
N ARG A 316 2.92 10.73 -3.38
CA ARG A 316 1.98 10.75 -4.51
C ARG A 316 1.74 12.18 -5.02
N PRO A 317 2.79 12.95 -5.40
CA PRO A 317 2.62 14.34 -5.82
C PRO A 317 1.73 14.46 -7.07
N GLU A 318 1.72 13.47 -7.95
CA GLU A 318 0.89 13.41 -9.13
C GLU A 318 -0.61 13.43 -8.81
N ALA A 319 -1.03 12.93 -7.65
CA ALA A 319 -2.42 12.98 -7.23
C ALA A 319 -2.82 14.38 -6.71
N LEU A 320 -1.88 15.14 -6.15
CA LEU A 320 -2.09 16.57 -5.86
C LEU A 320 -2.16 17.40 -7.15
N ASP A 321 -1.32 17.11 -8.16
CA ASP A 321 -1.39 17.74 -9.49
C ASP A 321 -2.77 17.58 -10.14
N LYS A 322 -3.48 16.51 -9.81
CA LYS A 322 -4.83 16.20 -10.32
C LYS A 322 -5.97 16.56 -9.38
N GLY A 323 -5.65 17.04 -8.18
CA GLY A 323 -6.66 17.45 -7.18
C GLY A 323 -7.47 16.28 -6.61
N CYS A 324 -6.91 15.08 -6.56
CA CYS A 324 -7.62 13.89 -6.07
C CYS A 324 -7.84 13.90 -4.56
N PHE A 325 -7.06 14.66 -3.80
CA PHE A 325 -7.18 14.76 -2.34
C PHE A 325 -6.60 16.08 -1.82
N VAL A 326 -6.89 16.40 -0.57
CA VAL A 326 -6.32 17.55 0.15
C VAL A 326 -5.31 17.04 1.18
N LEU A 327 -4.09 17.58 1.17
CA LEU A 327 -3.06 17.31 2.17
C LEU A 327 -3.20 18.33 3.31
N SER A 328 -3.56 17.90 4.53
CA SER A 328 -3.95 18.82 5.60
C SER A 328 -3.01 18.86 6.80
N GLY A 329 -2.27 17.79 7.08
CA GLY A 329 -1.64 17.62 8.40
C GLY A 329 -2.67 17.27 9.48
N ILE A 330 -2.28 17.46 10.76
CA ILE A 330 -3.04 17.00 11.93
C ILE A 330 -3.49 18.14 12.87
N ASP A 331 -3.25 19.39 12.51
CA ASP A 331 -3.73 20.51 13.35
C ASP A 331 -5.23 20.77 13.13
N THR A 332 -5.90 21.23 14.19
CA THR A 332 -7.35 21.37 14.19
C THR A 332 -7.86 22.33 13.12
N VAL A 333 -7.22 23.49 12.95
CA VAL A 333 -7.69 24.53 12.02
C VAL A 333 -7.51 24.05 10.58
N GLY A 334 -6.31 23.57 10.24
CA GLY A 334 -5.98 23.06 8.91
C GLY A 334 -6.85 21.87 8.52
N LEU A 335 -7.07 20.92 9.44
CA LEU A 335 -7.90 19.75 9.16
C LEU A 335 -9.36 20.13 8.89
N LEU A 336 -9.97 20.96 9.73
CA LEU A 336 -11.37 21.38 9.54
C LEU A 336 -11.56 22.18 8.23
N GLN A 337 -10.62 23.06 7.89
CA GLN A 337 -10.65 23.79 6.61
C GLN A 337 -10.48 22.85 5.42
N SER A 338 -9.61 21.86 5.53
CA SER A 338 -9.37 20.87 4.47
C SER A 338 -10.61 20.01 4.22
N VAL A 339 -11.32 19.61 5.28
CA VAL A 339 -12.60 18.88 5.14
C VAL A 339 -13.65 19.75 4.50
N ASP A 340 -13.80 21.03 4.91
CA ASP A 340 -14.75 21.97 4.29
C ASP A 340 -14.49 22.12 2.80
N VAL A 341 -13.23 22.31 2.40
CA VAL A 341 -12.85 22.46 0.99
C VAL A 341 -13.14 21.19 0.21
N ALA A 342 -12.68 20.02 0.71
CA ALA A 342 -12.88 18.75 0.02
C ALA A 342 -14.37 18.43 -0.19
N VAL A 343 -15.19 18.61 0.85
CA VAL A 343 -16.64 18.40 0.79
C VAL A 343 -17.32 19.38 -0.16
N SER A 344 -16.96 20.67 -0.10
CA SER A 344 -17.54 21.69 -0.96
C SER A 344 -17.24 21.44 -2.43
N LEU A 345 -16.01 21.09 -2.78
CA LEU A 345 -15.61 20.79 -4.16
C LEU A 345 -16.42 19.62 -4.75
N ILE A 346 -16.58 18.53 -4.00
CA ILE A 346 -17.40 17.39 -4.48
C ILE A 346 -18.87 17.80 -4.62
N ARG A 347 -19.43 18.50 -3.63
CA ARG A 347 -20.82 19.00 -3.68
C ARG A 347 -21.07 19.91 -4.89
N ASP A 348 -20.11 20.76 -5.23
CA ASP A 348 -20.19 21.72 -6.33
C ASP A 348 -19.89 21.05 -7.71
N GLY A 349 -19.72 19.71 -7.76
CA GLY A 349 -19.48 18.96 -8.98
C GLY A 349 -18.05 19.11 -9.55
N LEU A 350 -17.08 19.43 -8.68
CA LEU A 350 -15.68 19.66 -9.02
C LEU A 350 -14.79 18.58 -8.39
N PRO A 351 -14.97 17.28 -8.69
CA PRO A 351 -14.05 16.25 -8.25
C PRO A 351 -12.68 16.46 -8.91
N GLY A 352 -11.64 15.86 -8.32
CA GLY A 352 -10.34 15.82 -8.96
C GLY A 352 -10.37 15.09 -10.30
N ILE A 353 -9.30 15.24 -11.08
CA ILE A 353 -9.12 14.51 -12.33
C ILE A 353 -8.40 13.18 -11.98
N PRO A 354 -8.90 12.01 -12.42
CA PRO A 354 -8.21 10.75 -12.18
C PRO A 354 -6.76 10.80 -12.71
N VAL A 355 -5.82 10.34 -11.89
CA VAL A 355 -4.42 10.19 -12.32
C VAL A 355 -4.37 9.06 -13.35
N PRO A 356 -3.85 9.28 -14.57
CA PRO A 356 -3.82 8.24 -15.61
C PRO A 356 -3.15 6.95 -15.15
N ASP A 357 -2.05 7.06 -14.41
CA ASP A 357 -1.28 5.92 -13.91
C ASP A 357 -1.96 5.19 -12.72
N TYR A 358 -3.10 5.70 -12.20
CA TYR A 358 -3.83 5.12 -11.07
C TYR A 358 -5.20 4.55 -11.46
N VAL A 359 -5.47 4.45 -12.75
CA VAL A 359 -6.73 3.89 -13.29
C VAL A 359 -6.50 2.74 -14.28
N ASP A 360 -5.25 2.34 -14.47
CA ASP A 360 -4.88 1.22 -15.32
C ASP A 360 -5.34 -0.13 -14.71
N GLU A 361 -6.12 -0.88 -15.46
CA GLU A 361 -6.69 -2.17 -15.04
C GLU A 361 -5.90 -3.38 -15.58
N ASN A 362 -4.71 -3.17 -16.12
CA ASN A 362 -3.89 -4.21 -16.74
C ASN A 362 -2.44 -4.23 -16.23
N VAL A 363 -2.21 -3.71 -15.04
CA VAL A 363 -0.87 -3.61 -14.43
C VAL A 363 -0.25 -4.99 -14.26
N SER A 364 -1.02 -5.98 -13.83
CA SER A 364 -0.55 -7.36 -13.68
C SER A 364 -0.02 -7.94 -15.00
N THR A 365 -0.69 -7.65 -16.11
CA THR A 365 -0.29 -8.09 -17.45
C THR A 365 0.99 -7.38 -17.90
N LYS A 366 1.14 -6.08 -17.61
CA LYS A 366 2.39 -5.34 -17.89
C LYS A 366 3.56 -5.96 -17.12
N VAL A 367 3.37 -6.24 -15.82
CA VAL A 367 4.39 -6.84 -14.94
C VAL A 367 4.84 -8.21 -15.47
N VAL A 368 3.90 -9.10 -15.82
CA VAL A 368 4.22 -10.41 -16.40
C VAL A 368 5.06 -10.26 -17.67
N ARG A 369 4.68 -9.34 -18.57
CA ARG A 369 5.44 -9.11 -19.83
C ARG A 369 6.84 -8.57 -19.57
N ILE A 370 6.99 -7.63 -18.63
CA ILE A 370 8.30 -7.06 -18.26
C ILE A 370 9.19 -8.15 -17.67
N ILE A 371 8.70 -8.94 -16.73
CA ILE A 371 9.48 -10.03 -16.11
C ILE A 371 9.92 -11.02 -17.19
N GLN A 372 8.99 -11.52 -18.01
CA GLN A 372 9.30 -12.48 -19.07
C GLN A 372 10.33 -11.93 -20.06
N SER A 373 10.26 -10.64 -20.38
CA SER A 373 11.18 -10.00 -21.35
C SER A 373 12.58 -9.79 -20.76
N TYR A 374 12.65 -9.39 -19.48
CA TYR A 374 13.90 -8.85 -18.93
C TYR A 374 14.75 -9.84 -18.13
N VAL A 375 14.25 -11.00 -17.72
CA VAL A 375 15.08 -12.01 -17.04
C VAL A 375 16.28 -12.39 -17.90
N GLY A 376 16.07 -12.68 -19.19
CA GLY A 376 17.18 -13.01 -20.11
C GLY A 376 18.10 -11.83 -20.37
N VAL A 377 17.55 -10.62 -20.51
CA VAL A 377 18.34 -9.40 -20.73
C VAL A 377 19.23 -9.11 -19.51
N VAL A 378 18.69 -9.17 -18.29
CA VAL A 378 19.47 -8.95 -17.06
C VAL A 378 20.55 -10.03 -16.91
N ASN A 379 20.21 -11.29 -17.12
CA ASN A 379 21.18 -12.37 -17.04
C ASN A 379 22.35 -12.17 -18.01
N LYS A 380 22.07 -11.76 -19.26
CA LYS A 380 23.09 -11.51 -20.27
C LYS A 380 23.89 -10.23 -20.01
N MET A 381 23.20 -9.11 -19.81
CA MET A 381 23.83 -7.78 -19.80
C MET A 381 24.44 -7.42 -18.43
N VAL A 382 23.81 -7.84 -17.33
CA VAL A 382 24.26 -7.52 -15.97
C VAL A 382 25.13 -8.64 -15.41
N TRP A 383 24.64 -9.87 -15.49
CA TRP A 383 25.29 -11.01 -14.82
C TRP A 383 26.23 -11.81 -15.72
N ARG A 384 26.27 -11.51 -17.04
CA ARG A 384 27.10 -12.19 -18.05
C ARG A 384 26.95 -13.72 -18.00
N LYS A 385 25.74 -14.20 -17.75
CA LYS A 385 25.36 -15.60 -17.86
C LYS A 385 25.07 -15.91 -19.33
N PHE A 386 25.80 -16.85 -19.90
CA PHE A 386 25.69 -17.26 -21.29
C PHE A 386 25.23 -18.72 -21.40
#